data_480203cc7470aecc51b1c0701d791dba
#
_entry.id   480203cc7470aecc51b1c0701d791dba
#
_cell.length_a   1.000
_cell.length_b   1.000
_cell.length_c   1.000
_cell.angle_alpha   90.00
_cell.angle_beta   90.00
_cell.angle_gamma   90.00
#
_symmetry.space_group_name_H-M   'P 1'
#
loop_
_entity.id
_entity.type
_entity.pdbx_description
1 polymer ?
#
loop_
_entity_poly.entity_id
_entity_poly.type
_entity_poly.pdbx_seq_one_letter_code
_entity_poly.pdbx_strand_id
1 'polypeptide(L)'
;MSYERGAAVAVAPPGTGPVTSPFRSASPEQTRERVRPVLSRFGITRVADVTGLDEIGLPTCVAYRPCGRTLSVSLGTGLDPVQAWVSAAMESIETWHAENDRLTVVARGAARDVGVGYDVRALKLAQRSPLTDTTVLDWVVGRGLLTGATYLAPIDLVRLDFTGVLPWPDVLFHPSSNGLATGNTAAEATLHALLEIIERDSITPYCTTPLAERRYVDPETARHPVAEAVLAALRGAGCWVELVEATGRLGVPAYACSIWSPDLPIVCGGFGCHLDAGLAAARAMAEAAQSRLAVVSGARDDIDAAHYVTADPLANPNVHRRTLCPVTGSVDVGGHDVEATVRHCARRIMDVTGMEPFVVDMTRADVGIPASKVIAPGLDFYTLHEMSRRPGEH
;
A
#
# COMPACT_ATOMS: atom_id res chain seq x y z
N MET A 1 24.59 28.55 -25.09
CA MET A 1 24.53 28.36 -23.63
C MET A 1 24.36 26.89 -23.40
N SER A 2 25.45 26.23 -23.02
CA SER A 2 25.49 24.81 -22.74
C SER A 2 24.97 24.59 -21.31
N TYR A 3 23.86 23.88 -21.19
CA TYR A 3 23.39 23.37 -19.91
C TYR A 3 24.32 22.23 -19.47
N GLU A 4 25.17 22.49 -18.51
CA GLU A 4 25.87 21.44 -17.78
C GLU A 4 24.83 20.63 -16.99
N ARG A 5 24.72 19.36 -17.33
CA ARG A 5 23.90 18.40 -16.56
C ARG A 5 24.55 18.27 -15.18
N GLY A 6 23.82 18.73 -14.16
CA GLY A 6 24.18 18.46 -12.76
C GLY A 6 24.35 16.95 -12.57
N ALA A 7 25.46 16.56 -11.99
CA ALA A 7 25.77 15.18 -11.68
C ALA A 7 24.65 14.57 -10.82
N ALA A 8 24.12 13.42 -11.24
CA ALA A 8 23.24 12.62 -10.44
C ALA A 8 23.92 12.37 -9.08
N VAL A 9 23.30 12.82 -8.00
CA VAL A 9 23.76 12.57 -6.64
C VAL A 9 23.69 11.06 -6.44
N ALA A 10 24.83 10.40 -6.41
CA ALA A 10 24.95 9.00 -6.03
C ALA A 10 24.57 8.90 -4.53
N VAL A 11 23.33 8.55 -4.25
CA VAL A 11 22.83 8.32 -2.89
C VAL A 11 23.15 6.88 -2.50
N ALA A 12 24.40 6.61 -2.22
CA ALA A 12 24.83 5.48 -1.39
C ALA A 12 26.15 5.85 -0.72
N PRO A 13 26.21 5.92 0.61
CA PRO A 13 27.49 5.95 1.30
C PRO A 13 28.21 4.61 1.04
N PRO A 14 29.54 4.61 0.81
CA PRO A 14 30.29 3.38 0.63
C PRO A 14 30.26 2.57 1.93
N GLY A 15 29.68 1.36 1.90
CA GLY A 15 29.81 0.38 2.99
C GLY A 15 28.52 -0.17 3.61
N THR A 16 27.35 0.29 3.23
CA THR A 16 26.08 -0.34 3.65
C THR A 16 25.49 -1.11 2.47
N GLY A 17 25.41 -2.43 2.59
CA GLY A 17 24.62 -3.27 1.69
C GLY A 17 23.18 -2.74 1.61
N PRO A 18 22.39 -3.15 0.62
CA PRO A 18 21.02 -2.64 0.43
C PRO A 18 20.25 -2.74 1.73
N VAL A 19 19.71 -1.61 2.22
CA VAL A 19 18.85 -1.58 3.41
C VAL A 19 17.51 -2.19 3.01
N THR A 20 17.50 -3.52 2.94
CA THR A 20 16.29 -4.30 2.76
C THR A 20 15.53 -4.34 4.08
N SER A 21 14.20 -4.29 4.03
CA SER A 21 13.39 -4.62 5.20
C SER A 21 13.93 -5.92 5.81
N PRO A 22 14.13 -6.01 7.13
CA PRO A 22 14.67 -7.20 7.78
C PRO A 22 13.82 -8.46 7.56
N PHE A 23 12.62 -8.30 7.02
CA PHE A 23 11.66 -9.35 6.72
C PHE A 23 11.69 -9.83 5.26
N ARG A 24 12.71 -9.45 4.47
CA ARG A 24 12.88 -9.93 3.09
C ARG A 24 13.74 -11.20 3.05
N SER A 25 13.22 -12.25 2.40
CA SER A 25 13.91 -13.54 2.25
C SER A 25 14.89 -13.57 1.08
N ALA A 26 14.86 -12.58 0.19
CA ALA A 26 15.75 -12.44 -0.95
C ALA A 26 16.12 -10.96 -1.17
N SER A 27 17.31 -10.73 -1.76
CA SER A 27 17.71 -9.39 -2.17
C SER A 27 16.88 -8.89 -3.35
N PRO A 28 16.84 -7.58 -3.61
CA PRO A 28 16.19 -7.03 -4.80
C PRO A 28 16.73 -7.63 -6.11
N GLU A 29 18.03 -7.86 -6.20
CA GLU A 29 18.70 -8.49 -7.37
C GLU A 29 18.19 -9.91 -7.59
N GLN A 30 18.16 -10.73 -6.54
CA GLN A 30 17.66 -12.11 -6.60
C GLN A 30 16.18 -12.14 -6.99
N THR A 31 15.38 -11.24 -6.44
CA THR A 31 13.97 -11.10 -6.81
C THR A 31 13.81 -10.71 -8.28
N ARG A 32 14.60 -9.73 -8.75
CA ARG A 32 14.60 -9.31 -10.15
C ARG A 32 15.01 -10.44 -11.10
N GLU A 33 16.04 -11.20 -10.77
CA GLU A 33 16.48 -12.34 -11.57
C GLU A 33 15.39 -13.40 -11.70
N ARG A 34 14.64 -13.66 -10.62
CA ARG A 34 13.52 -14.60 -10.60
C ARG A 34 12.32 -14.10 -11.40
N VAL A 35 11.98 -12.82 -11.30
CA VAL A 35 10.75 -12.24 -11.85
C VAL A 35 10.90 -11.82 -13.31
N ARG A 36 12.06 -11.26 -13.69
CA ARG A 36 12.30 -10.73 -15.05
C ARG A 36 11.98 -11.69 -16.19
N PRO A 37 12.35 -12.99 -16.14
CA PRO A 37 12.06 -13.93 -17.22
C PRO A 37 10.58 -14.26 -17.42
N VAL A 38 9.75 -14.00 -16.41
CA VAL A 38 8.33 -14.37 -16.39
C VAL A 38 7.36 -13.19 -16.53
N LEU A 39 7.85 -11.95 -16.66
CA LEU A 39 7.03 -10.74 -16.77
C LEU A 39 5.93 -10.86 -17.85
N SER A 40 6.26 -11.41 -19.00
CA SER A 40 5.30 -11.58 -20.11
C SER A 40 4.10 -12.46 -19.74
N ARG A 41 4.27 -13.42 -18.81
CA ARG A 41 3.17 -14.27 -18.32
C ARG A 41 2.13 -13.49 -17.53
N PHE A 42 2.53 -12.36 -16.95
CA PHE A 42 1.68 -11.42 -16.23
C PHE A 42 1.14 -10.29 -17.13
N GLY A 43 1.45 -10.32 -18.44
CA GLY A 43 1.07 -9.26 -19.36
C GLY A 43 1.87 -7.97 -19.16
N ILE A 44 2.95 -8.00 -18.38
CA ILE A 44 3.83 -6.86 -18.19
C ILE A 44 4.72 -6.73 -19.43
N THR A 45 4.52 -5.65 -20.18
CA THR A 45 5.23 -5.41 -21.45
C THR A 45 6.54 -4.67 -21.23
N ARG A 46 6.64 -3.86 -20.19
CA ARG A 46 7.79 -3.04 -19.85
C ARG A 46 7.80 -2.66 -18.37
N VAL A 47 9.00 -2.59 -17.80
CA VAL A 47 9.27 -1.85 -16.55
C VAL A 47 10.27 -0.78 -16.91
N ALA A 48 9.86 0.49 -16.81
CA ALA A 48 10.64 1.65 -17.22
C ALA A 48 11.09 2.46 -16.01
N ASP A 49 12.35 2.90 -16.02
CA ASP A 49 12.85 3.90 -15.10
C ASP A 49 12.29 5.28 -15.51
N VAL A 50 11.63 5.95 -14.59
CA VAL A 50 11.03 7.27 -14.77
C VAL A 50 11.61 8.31 -13.78
N THR A 51 12.63 7.94 -13.04
CA THR A 51 13.29 8.77 -12.02
C THR A 51 13.61 10.18 -12.53
N GLY A 52 14.13 10.28 -13.75
CA GLY A 52 14.55 11.55 -14.34
C GLY A 52 13.41 12.49 -14.80
N LEU A 53 12.15 12.12 -14.58
CA LEU A 53 11.01 13.00 -14.86
C LEU A 53 10.75 14.00 -13.73
N ASP A 54 11.32 13.79 -12.54
CA ASP A 54 11.15 14.66 -11.38
C ASP A 54 12.50 15.04 -10.75
N GLU A 55 12.55 16.20 -10.12
CA GLU A 55 13.75 16.77 -9.48
C GLU A 55 14.14 16.05 -8.19
N ILE A 56 13.23 15.31 -7.54
CA ILE A 56 13.50 14.58 -6.28
C ILE A 56 14.61 13.54 -6.48
N GLY A 57 14.65 12.91 -7.68
CA GLY A 57 15.67 11.93 -8.02
C GLY A 57 15.61 10.63 -7.22
N LEU A 58 14.52 10.37 -6.49
CA LEU A 58 14.31 9.09 -5.81
C LEU A 58 14.02 8.01 -6.86
N PRO A 59 14.80 6.94 -6.95
CA PRO A 59 14.62 5.90 -7.96
C PRO A 59 13.19 5.39 -8.01
N THR A 60 12.56 5.53 -9.17
CA THR A 60 11.16 5.15 -9.39
C THR A 60 11.00 4.51 -10.77
N CYS A 61 10.31 3.39 -10.80
CA CYS A 61 9.97 2.66 -12.02
C CYS A 61 8.46 2.56 -12.21
N VAL A 62 8.04 2.42 -13.46
CA VAL A 62 6.65 2.13 -13.86
C VAL A 62 6.62 0.80 -14.60
N ALA A 63 5.80 -0.12 -14.13
CA ALA A 63 5.48 -1.36 -14.84
C ALA A 63 4.19 -1.15 -15.65
N TYR A 64 4.23 -1.51 -16.94
CA TYR A 64 3.14 -1.35 -17.88
C TYR A 64 2.49 -2.70 -18.19
N ARG A 65 1.17 -2.78 -17.94
CA ARG A 65 0.33 -3.96 -18.18
C ARG A 65 -0.95 -3.55 -18.92
N PRO A 66 -0.88 -3.29 -20.23
CA PRO A 66 -1.95 -2.65 -21.00
C PRO A 66 -3.30 -3.38 -20.99
N CYS A 67 -3.29 -4.71 -20.78
CA CYS A 67 -4.50 -5.52 -20.72
C CYS A 67 -4.93 -5.85 -19.28
N GLY A 68 -4.51 -5.06 -18.28
CA GLY A 68 -4.99 -5.18 -16.92
C GLY A 68 -6.48 -4.90 -16.81
N ARG A 69 -7.17 -5.60 -15.90
CA ARG A 69 -8.59 -5.36 -15.62
C ARG A 69 -8.80 -4.30 -14.53
N THR A 70 -7.72 -3.87 -13.92
CA THR A 70 -7.68 -2.78 -12.94
C THR A 70 -6.88 -1.61 -13.55
N LEU A 71 -5.70 -1.31 -13.00
CA LEU A 71 -4.81 -0.29 -13.53
C LEU A 71 -3.86 -0.87 -14.57
N SER A 72 -3.60 -0.12 -15.64
CA SER A 72 -2.64 -0.48 -16.68
C SER A 72 -1.19 -0.24 -16.26
N VAL A 73 -0.97 0.50 -15.18
CA VAL A 73 0.35 0.85 -14.66
C VAL A 73 0.45 0.60 -13.16
N SER A 74 1.63 0.20 -12.72
CA SER A 74 2.02 0.12 -11.31
C SER A 74 3.34 0.86 -11.12
N LEU A 75 3.45 1.62 -10.05
CA LEU A 75 4.65 2.36 -9.72
C LEU A 75 5.42 1.65 -8.61
N GLY A 76 6.72 1.79 -8.62
CA GLY A 76 7.57 1.26 -7.56
C GLY A 76 8.74 2.19 -7.30
N THR A 77 9.01 2.42 -6.03
CA THR A 77 10.07 3.31 -5.54
C THR A 77 11.06 2.53 -4.68
N GLY A 78 12.30 2.96 -4.67
CA GLY A 78 13.35 2.39 -3.85
C GLY A 78 14.52 3.34 -3.65
N LEU A 79 15.53 2.92 -2.87
CA LEU A 79 16.77 3.70 -2.70
C LEU A 79 17.76 3.50 -3.85
N ASP A 80 17.53 2.49 -4.67
CA ASP A 80 18.30 2.20 -5.86
C ASP A 80 17.39 1.75 -7.02
N PRO A 81 17.88 1.77 -8.28
CA PRO A 81 17.07 1.41 -9.45
C PRO A 81 16.56 -0.03 -9.43
N VAL A 82 17.27 -0.97 -8.77
CA VAL A 82 16.84 -2.38 -8.72
C VAL A 82 15.66 -2.54 -7.77
N GLN A 83 15.70 -1.90 -6.60
CA GLN A 83 14.59 -1.87 -5.67
C GLN A 83 13.33 -1.26 -6.32
N ALA A 84 13.46 -0.11 -6.99
CA ALA A 84 12.38 0.54 -7.70
C ALA A 84 11.77 -0.36 -8.78
N TRP A 85 12.62 -1.02 -9.56
CA TRP A 85 12.20 -1.95 -10.59
C TRP A 85 11.42 -3.14 -10.02
N VAL A 86 11.94 -3.74 -8.94
CA VAL A 86 11.30 -4.88 -8.26
C VAL A 86 9.96 -4.45 -7.64
N SER A 87 9.91 -3.29 -6.99
CA SER A 87 8.67 -2.76 -6.41
C SER A 87 7.58 -2.61 -7.47
N ALA A 88 7.86 -1.95 -8.59
CA ALA A 88 6.91 -1.76 -9.68
C ALA A 88 6.45 -3.10 -10.32
N ALA A 89 7.39 -4.01 -10.56
CA ALA A 89 7.08 -5.31 -11.14
C ALA A 89 6.21 -6.16 -10.21
N MET A 90 6.54 -6.22 -8.91
CA MET A 90 5.82 -7.03 -7.94
C MET A 90 4.42 -6.48 -7.67
N GLU A 91 4.21 -5.17 -7.63
CA GLU A 91 2.88 -4.55 -7.52
C GLU A 91 2.00 -4.88 -8.74
N SER A 92 2.58 -4.84 -9.94
CA SER A 92 1.85 -5.25 -11.15
C SER A 92 1.49 -6.75 -11.18
N ILE A 93 2.37 -7.61 -10.64
CA ILE A 93 2.12 -9.05 -10.49
C ILE A 93 1.04 -9.30 -9.42
N GLU A 94 1.03 -8.51 -8.38
CA GLU A 94 0.05 -8.58 -7.30
C GLU A 94 -1.37 -8.40 -7.81
N THR A 95 -1.64 -7.30 -8.49
CA THR A 95 -2.97 -7.05 -9.08
C THR A 95 -3.35 -8.10 -10.11
N TRP A 96 -2.39 -8.60 -10.89
CA TRP A 96 -2.63 -9.67 -11.84
C TRP A 96 -3.18 -10.94 -11.20
N HIS A 97 -2.72 -11.32 -9.98
CA HIS A 97 -3.23 -12.49 -9.29
C HIS A 97 -4.72 -12.36 -8.94
N ALA A 98 -5.17 -11.21 -8.51
CA ALA A 98 -6.59 -10.97 -8.21
C ALA A 98 -7.47 -10.86 -9.46
N GLU A 99 -6.91 -10.41 -10.58
CA GLU A 99 -7.60 -10.36 -11.88
C GLU A 99 -7.70 -11.71 -12.58
N ASN A 100 -6.76 -12.62 -12.29
CA ASN A 100 -6.61 -13.90 -12.97
C ASN A 100 -6.57 -15.07 -11.99
N ASP A 101 -7.33 -14.97 -10.89
CA ASP A 101 -7.43 -16.05 -9.92
C ASP A 101 -7.92 -17.37 -10.55
N ARG A 102 -7.55 -18.46 -9.91
CA ARG A 102 -8.06 -19.81 -10.19
C ARG A 102 -8.61 -20.47 -8.92
N LEU A 103 -9.20 -19.66 -8.07
CA LEU A 103 -9.75 -20.11 -6.80
C LEU A 103 -10.94 -21.03 -7.06
N THR A 104 -10.99 -22.11 -6.29
CA THR A 104 -12.12 -23.04 -6.33
C THR A 104 -13.21 -22.53 -5.40
N VAL A 105 -14.41 -22.31 -5.92
CA VAL A 105 -15.60 -22.09 -5.11
C VAL A 105 -15.93 -23.43 -4.42
N VAL A 106 -15.88 -23.43 -3.10
CA VAL A 106 -16.09 -24.63 -2.27
C VAL A 106 -17.50 -24.70 -1.70
N ALA A 107 -18.20 -23.58 -1.64
CA ALA A 107 -19.60 -23.51 -1.21
C ALA A 107 -20.32 -22.36 -1.92
N ARG A 108 -21.64 -22.47 -2.04
CA ARG A 108 -22.53 -21.42 -2.51
C ARG A 108 -23.77 -21.37 -1.62
N GLY A 109 -24.02 -20.22 -1.02
CA GLY A 109 -25.13 -20.04 -0.09
C GLY A 109 -25.00 -18.78 0.73
N ALA A 110 -26.04 -18.46 1.51
CA ALA A 110 -25.99 -17.37 2.45
C ALA A 110 -25.02 -17.70 3.60
N ALA A 111 -24.38 -16.67 4.17
CA ALA A 111 -23.36 -16.84 5.20
C ALA A 111 -23.83 -17.73 6.38
N ARG A 112 -25.05 -17.55 6.85
CA ARG A 112 -25.65 -18.35 7.91
C ARG A 112 -25.85 -19.83 7.55
N ASP A 113 -26.11 -20.12 6.26
CA ASP A 113 -26.44 -21.47 5.78
C ASP A 113 -25.17 -22.28 5.55
N VAL A 114 -24.05 -21.62 5.22
CA VAL A 114 -22.71 -22.24 5.02
C VAL A 114 -21.90 -22.28 6.33
N GLY A 115 -22.39 -21.66 7.41
CA GLY A 115 -21.72 -21.72 8.71
C GLY A 115 -20.43 -20.91 8.78
N VAL A 116 -20.42 -19.71 8.17
CA VAL A 116 -19.31 -18.77 8.25
C VAL A 116 -19.11 -18.32 9.70
N GLY A 117 -17.90 -18.45 10.24
CA GLY A 117 -17.57 -18.20 11.64
C GLY A 117 -17.43 -16.72 12.03
N TYR A 118 -17.89 -15.77 11.19
CA TYR A 118 -17.82 -14.32 11.43
C TYR A 118 -19.02 -13.60 10.77
N ASP A 119 -19.28 -12.37 11.21
CA ASP A 119 -20.28 -11.53 10.57
C ASP A 119 -19.73 -10.94 9.27
N VAL A 120 -20.35 -11.27 8.15
CA VAL A 120 -19.97 -10.74 6.81
C VAL A 120 -20.14 -9.23 6.70
N ARG A 121 -20.96 -8.61 7.58
CA ARG A 121 -21.11 -7.16 7.66
C ARG A 121 -19.91 -6.47 8.33
N ALA A 122 -19.04 -7.23 9.00
CA ALA A 122 -17.75 -6.75 9.51
C ALA A 122 -16.68 -6.63 8.41
N LEU A 123 -17.01 -7.00 7.17
CA LEU A 123 -16.18 -6.77 5.99
C LEU A 123 -16.52 -5.41 5.37
N LYS A 124 -15.60 -4.83 4.58
CA LYS A 124 -15.84 -3.55 3.91
C LYS A 124 -16.92 -3.71 2.83
N LEU A 125 -18.12 -3.26 3.15
CA LEU A 125 -19.24 -3.25 2.21
C LEU A 125 -19.10 -2.11 1.20
N ALA A 126 -19.70 -2.28 0.02
CA ALA A 126 -19.91 -1.17 -0.92
C ALA A 126 -20.85 -0.13 -0.30
N GLN A 127 -20.74 1.14 -0.70
CA GLN A 127 -21.45 2.27 -0.09
C GLN A 127 -23.00 2.09 -0.02
N ARG A 128 -23.55 1.36 -0.99
CA ARG A 128 -25.00 1.05 -1.06
C ARG A 128 -25.20 -0.45 -1.22
N SER A 129 -24.42 -1.23 -0.48
CA SER A 129 -24.45 -2.67 -0.59
C SER A 129 -25.87 -3.21 -0.37
N PRO A 130 -26.40 -4.01 -1.30
CA PRO A 130 -27.67 -4.71 -1.14
C PRO A 130 -27.54 -5.99 -0.29
N LEU A 131 -26.44 -6.19 0.43
CA LEU A 131 -26.19 -7.39 1.21
C LEU A 131 -27.25 -7.59 2.29
N THR A 132 -27.86 -8.77 2.31
CA THR A 132 -28.83 -9.22 3.30
C THR A 132 -28.41 -10.56 3.91
N ASP A 133 -29.08 -11.01 4.95
CA ASP A 133 -28.84 -12.31 5.60
C ASP A 133 -29.16 -13.51 4.69
N THR A 134 -29.90 -13.29 3.60
CA THR A 134 -30.28 -14.30 2.61
C THR A 134 -29.51 -14.18 1.31
N THR A 135 -28.59 -13.21 1.21
CA THR A 135 -27.78 -13.04 0.00
C THR A 135 -26.89 -14.26 -0.22
N VAL A 136 -27.04 -14.87 -1.39
CA VAL A 136 -26.25 -16.03 -1.80
C VAL A 136 -24.89 -15.55 -2.30
N LEU A 137 -23.84 -16.07 -1.69
CA LEU A 137 -22.42 -15.76 -2.03
C LEU A 137 -21.72 -17.04 -2.49
N ASP A 138 -20.70 -16.85 -3.32
CA ASP A 138 -19.73 -17.88 -3.66
C ASP A 138 -18.53 -17.78 -2.70
N TRP A 139 -18.14 -18.93 -2.12
CA TRP A 139 -17.15 -18.98 -1.03
C TRP A 139 -15.88 -19.69 -1.45
N VAL A 140 -14.74 -19.14 -1.09
CA VAL A 140 -13.41 -19.72 -1.25
C VAL A 140 -12.77 -19.98 0.10
N VAL A 141 -11.78 -20.89 0.14
CA VAL A 141 -11.08 -21.28 1.37
C VAL A 141 -10.02 -20.26 1.72
N GLY A 142 -10.01 -19.84 3.00
CA GLY A 142 -8.92 -19.17 3.66
C GLY A 142 -8.39 -19.98 4.85
N ARG A 143 -7.24 -19.56 5.40
CA ARG A 143 -6.57 -20.15 6.56
C ARG A 143 -6.34 -19.11 7.63
N GLY A 144 -6.77 -19.38 8.86
CA GLY A 144 -6.51 -18.55 10.02
C GLY A 144 -5.00 -18.40 10.27
N LEU A 145 -4.55 -17.19 10.55
CA LEU A 145 -3.13 -16.87 10.71
C LEU A 145 -2.55 -17.26 12.07
N LEU A 146 -3.41 -17.53 13.05
CA LEU A 146 -3.03 -17.97 14.40
C LEU A 146 -3.25 -19.47 14.61
N THR A 147 -4.41 -19.95 14.20
CA THR A 147 -4.87 -21.33 14.48
C THR A 147 -4.68 -22.27 13.30
N GLY A 148 -4.54 -21.74 12.08
CA GLY A 148 -4.57 -22.54 10.85
C GLY A 148 -5.97 -23.09 10.52
N ALA A 149 -7.00 -22.68 11.24
CA ALA A 149 -8.38 -23.11 11.01
C ALA A 149 -8.85 -22.70 9.61
N THR A 150 -9.80 -23.47 9.06
CA THR A 150 -10.41 -23.15 7.78
C THR A 150 -11.45 -22.05 7.95
N TYR A 151 -11.31 -20.99 7.17
CA TYR A 151 -12.28 -19.91 7.01
C TYR A 151 -12.84 -19.89 5.58
N LEU A 152 -14.01 -19.31 5.42
CA LEU A 152 -14.61 -19.06 4.10
C LEU A 152 -14.63 -17.57 3.83
N ALA A 153 -14.16 -17.17 2.65
CA ALA A 153 -14.19 -15.78 2.18
C ALA A 153 -15.17 -15.65 1.00
N PRO A 154 -15.97 -14.57 0.92
CA PRO A 154 -16.67 -14.26 -0.32
C PRO A 154 -15.66 -14.03 -1.44
N ILE A 155 -15.86 -14.69 -2.59
CA ILE A 155 -14.92 -14.56 -3.71
C ILE A 155 -14.86 -13.13 -4.26
N ASP A 156 -15.94 -12.36 -4.11
CA ASP A 156 -16.04 -10.96 -4.53
C ASP A 156 -15.12 -10.01 -3.76
N LEU A 157 -14.61 -10.41 -2.57
CA LEU A 157 -13.57 -9.68 -1.84
C LEU A 157 -12.17 -9.95 -2.36
N VAL A 158 -11.99 -11.03 -3.07
CA VAL A 158 -10.68 -11.55 -3.48
C VAL A 158 -10.36 -11.17 -4.91
N ARG A 159 -11.37 -11.19 -5.77
CA ARG A 159 -11.28 -10.82 -7.18
C ARG A 159 -11.25 -9.32 -7.39
N LEU A 160 -10.48 -8.91 -8.41
CA LEU A 160 -10.48 -7.53 -8.88
C LEU A 160 -10.82 -7.51 -10.38
N ASP A 161 -11.88 -6.80 -10.73
CA ASP A 161 -12.25 -6.54 -12.12
C ASP A 161 -12.97 -5.18 -12.21
N PHE A 162 -12.31 -4.19 -12.76
CA PHE A 162 -12.86 -2.84 -12.94
C PHE A 162 -13.35 -2.59 -14.37
N THR A 163 -13.47 -3.64 -15.19
CA THR A 163 -13.94 -3.52 -16.59
C THR A 163 -15.44 -3.24 -16.72
N GLY A 164 -16.13 -3.10 -15.62
CA GLY A 164 -17.44 -2.41 -15.60
C GLY A 164 -18.66 -3.22 -15.99
N VAL A 165 -18.67 -4.53 -15.75
CA VAL A 165 -19.79 -5.39 -16.15
C VAL A 165 -20.97 -5.37 -15.17
N LEU A 166 -20.76 -5.00 -13.89
CA LEU A 166 -21.83 -4.94 -12.91
C LEU A 166 -22.27 -3.49 -12.66
N PRO A 167 -23.60 -3.21 -12.66
CA PRO A 167 -24.11 -1.94 -12.18
C PRO A 167 -23.65 -1.73 -10.73
N TRP A 168 -23.15 -0.55 -10.38
CA TRP A 168 -22.75 -0.19 -9.00
C TRP A 168 -23.75 -0.56 -7.90
N PRO A 169 -25.08 -0.53 -8.12
CA PRO A 169 -26.05 -0.95 -7.13
C PRO A 169 -25.98 -2.43 -6.73
N ASP A 170 -25.35 -3.26 -7.56
CA ASP A 170 -25.29 -4.72 -7.34
C ASP A 170 -23.98 -5.15 -6.66
N VAL A 171 -23.05 -4.21 -6.42
CA VAL A 171 -21.77 -4.51 -5.76
C VAL A 171 -21.99 -4.69 -4.25
N LEU A 172 -21.66 -5.87 -3.74
CA LEU A 172 -21.86 -6.23 -2.34
C LEU A 172 -20.74 -5.70 -1.43
N PHE A 173 -19.51 -5.90 -1.83
CA PHE A 173 -18.31 -5.51 -1.11
C PHE A 173 -17.54 -4.46 -1.89
N HIS A 174 -16.84 -3.59 -1.18
CA HIS A 174 -15.98 -2.60 -1.85
C HIS A 174 -14.82 -3.31 -2.56
N PRO A 175 -14.73 -3.24 -3.89
CA PRO A 175 -13.64 -3.88 -4.63
C PRO A 175 -12.33 -3.15 -4.34
N SER A 176 -11.36 -3.85 -3.77
CA SER A 176 -10.09 -3.26 -3.33
C SER A 176 -8.95 -4.27 -3.32
N SER A 177 -7.75 -3.79 -3.66
CA SER A 177 -6.51 -4.54 -3.44
C SER A 177 -6.11 -4.61 -1.97
N ASN A 178 -6.76 -3.88 -1.06
CA ASN A 178 -6.40 -3.85 0.35
C ASN A 178 -6.21 -5.25 0.94
N GLY A 179 -5.03 -5.52 1.48
CA GLY A 179 -4.64 -6.84 1.99
C GLY A 179 -4.23 -7.85 0.92
N LEU A 180 -4.06 -7.43 -0.34
CA LEU A 180 -3.45 -8.22 -1.40
C LEU A 180 -1.96 -7.89 -1.44
N ALA A 181 -1.09 -8.90 -1.46
CA ALA A 181 0.34 -8.68 -1.59
C ALA A 181 1.05 -9.86 -2.24
N THR A 182 2.20 -9.56 -2.85
CA THR A 182 3.16 -10.54 -3.35
C THR A 182 4.44 -10.55 -2.52
N GLY A 183 5.20 -11.65 -2.59
CA GLY A 183 6.48 -11.78 -1.91
C GLY A 183 7.36 -12.86 -2.50
N ASN A 184 8.59 -12.99 -1.98
CA ASN A 184 9.48 -14.09 -2.35
C ASN A 184 9.05 -15.42 -1.71
N THR A 185 8.34 -15.34 -0.58
CA THR A 185 7.70 -16.47 0.10
C THR A 185 6.25 -16.12 0.46
N ALA A 186 5.44 -17.13 0.76
CA ALA A 186 4.05 -16.93 1.20
C ALA A 186 3.99 -16.13 2.53
N ALA A 187 4.92 -16.38 3.45
CA ALA A 187 5.00 -15.63 4.71
C ALA A 187 5.33 -14.15 4.49
N GLU A 188 6.25 -13.85 3.56
CA GLU A 188 6.60 -12.48 3.18
C GLU A 188 5.41 -11.76 2.54
N ALA A 189 4.69 -12.41 1.60
CA ALA A 189 3.47 -11.88 1.00
C ALA A 189 2.40 -11.61 2.08
N THR A 190 2.19 -12.56 2.99
CA THR A 190 1.21 -12.44 4.08
C THR A 190 1.55 -11.31 5.05
N LEU A 191 2.83 -11.13 5.40
CA LEU A 191 3.25 -10.02 6.27
C LEU A 191 3.02 -8.67 5.59
N HIS A 192 3.34 -8.56 4.30
CA HIS A 192 3.12 -7.33 3.54
C HIS A 192 1.62 -6.99 3.50
N ALA A 193 0.77 -7.98 3.19
CA ALA A 193 -0.67 -7.83 3.20
C ALA A 193 -1.23 -7.41 4.58
N LEU A 194 -0.71 -8.00 5.67
CA LEU A 194 -1.07 -7.61 7.04
C LEU A 194 -0.71 -6.16 7.36
N LEU A 195 0.51 -5.74 7.01
CA LEU A 195 0.95 -4.36 7.26
C LEU A 195 0.13 -3.36 6.46
N GLU A 196 -0.31 -3.71 5.24
CA GLU A 196 -1.20 -2.86 4.45
C GLU A 196 -2.58 -2.70 5.09
N ILE A 197 -3.23 -3.79 5.52
CA ILE A 197 -4.55 -3.66 6.18
C ILE A 197 -4.48 -2.91 7.52
N ILE A 198 -3.36 -3.05 8.26
CA ILE A 198 -3.11 -2.28 9.48
C ILE A 198 -2.91 -0.80 9.16
N GLU A 199 -2.17 -0.50 8.10
CA GLU A 199 -1.99 0.87 7.59
C GLU A 199 -3.33 1.50 7.24
N ARG A 200 -4.14 0.81 6.45
CA ARG A 200 -5.44 1.31 6.00
C ARG A 200 -6.43 1.55 7.16
N ASP A 201 -6.47 0.64 8.16
CA ASP A 201 -7.27 0.84 9.38
C ASP A 201 -6.75 2.04 10.19
N SER A 202 -5.43 2.22 10.27
CA SER A 202 -4.79 3.34 10.98
C SER A 202 -5.06 4.69 10.32
N ILE A 203 -5.09 4.75 9.00
CA ILE A 203 -5.33 5.98 8.22
C ILE A 203 -6.80 6.41 8.30
N THR A 204 -7.73 5.49 8.45
CA THR A 204 -9.17 5.78 8.47
C THR A 204 -9.54 6.89 9.48
N PRO A 205 -9.16 6.83 10.77
CA PRO A 205 -9.37 7.94 11.70
C PRO A 205 -8.61 9.21 11.31
N TYR A 206 -7.38 9.09 10.82
CA TYR A 206 -6.58 10.23 10.39
C TYR A 206 -7.30 11.07 9.33
N CYS A 207 -7.96 10.45 8.35
CA CYS A 207 -8.67 11.15 7.28
C CYS A 207 -9.81 12.04 7.80
N THR A 208 -10.40 11.69 8.94
CA THR A 208 -11.50 12.45 9.57
C THR A 208 -11.04 13.34 10.73
N THR A 209 -9.79 13.20 11.20
CA THR A 209 -9.25 14.01 12.30
C THR A 209 -9.00 15.44 11.83
N PRO A 210 -9.56 16.45 12.52
CA PRO A 210 -9.30 17.85 12.22
C PRO A 210 -7.82 18.19 12.25
N LEU A 211 -7.35 19.09 11.38
CA LEU A 211 -5.94 19.48 11.29
C LEU A 211 -5.34 19.94 12.64
N ALA A 212 -6.15 20.63 13.47
CA ALA A 212 -5.72 21.13 14.77
C ALA A 212 -5.45 20.02 15.81
N GLU A 213 -6.04 18.84 15.61
CA GLU A 213 -5.93 17.70 16.53
C GLU A 213 -4.88 16.67 16.07
N ARG A 214 -4.32 16.85 14.86
CA ARG A 214 -3.31 15.96 14.31
C ARG A 214 -1.99 16.09 15.05
N ARG A 215 -1.32 14.97 15.28
CA ARG A 215 0.01 14.93 15.88
C ARG A 215 1.08 15.04 14.81
N TYR A 216 1.61 16.24 14.65
CA TYR A 216 2.71 16.51 13.72
C TYR A 216 4.03 16.02 14.30
N VAL A 217 4.85 15.39 13.47
CA VAL A 217 6.15 14.86 13.87
C VAL A 217 7.28 15.48 13.05
N ASP A 218 8.44 15.62 13.70
CA ASP A 218 9.64 16.12 13.05
C ASP A 218 10.28 14.99 12.23
N PRO A 219 10.28 15.05 10.89
CA PRO A 219 10.86 14.02 10.05
C PRO A 219 12.36 13.81 10.29
N GLU A 220 13.09 14.83 10.78
CA GLU A 220 14.53 14.74 11.14
C GLU A 220 14.79 13.80 12.33
N THR A 221 13.73 13.42 13.06
CA THR A 221 13.84 12.48 14.18
C THR A 221 13.58 11.04 13.81
N ALA A 222 13.26 10.76 12.55
CA ALA A 222 13.11 9.40 12.04
C ALA A 222 14.47 8.70 11.92
N ARG A 223 14.89 8.03 13.00
CA ARG A 223 16.21 7.39 13.15
C ARG A 223 16.27 6.07 12.37
N HIS A 224 16.29 6.16 11.04
CA HIS A 224 16.46 5.01 10.15
C HIS A 224 17.16 5.47 8.87
N PRO A 225 18.19 4.73 8.37
CA PRO A 225 18.98 5.15 7.20
C PRO A 225 18.12 5.43 5.94
N VAL A 226 17.05 4.66 5.74
CA VAL A 226 16.11 4.87 4.62
C VAL A 226 15.37 6.21 4.80
N ALA A 227 14.93 6.53 6.02
CA ALA A 227 14.23 7.79 6.28
C ALA A 227 15.13 9.00 6.04
N GLU A 228 16.38 8.92 6.51
CA GLU A 228 17.38 9.96 6.31
C GLU A 228 17.67 10.18 4.81
N ALA A 229 17.83 9.11 4.04
CA ALA A 229 18.08 9.18 2.60
C ALA A 229 16.90 9.78 1.83
N VAL A 230 15.67 9.32 2.10
CA VAL A 230 14.45 9.83 1.44
C VAL A 230 14.22 11.30 1.79
N LEU A 231 14.35 11.67 3.07
CA LEU A 231 14.19 13.05 3.52
C LEU A 231 15.23 13.98 2.88
N ALA A 232 16.49 13.53 2.78
CA ALA A 232 17.54 14.28 2.11
C ALA A 232 17.24 14.53 0.63
N ALA A 233 16.70 13.54 -0.08
CA ALA A 233 16.28 13.70 -1.48
C ALA A 233 15.14 14.72 -1.62
N LEU A 234 14.10 14.62 -0.77
CA LEU A 234 12.99 15.58 -0.75
C LEU A 234 13.47 17.01 -0.46
N ARG A 235 14.33 17.19 0.54
CA ARG A 235 14.89 18.50 0.91
C ARG A 235 15.81 19.05 -0.19
N GLY A 236 16.61 18.18 -0.81
CA GLY A 236 17.49 18.53 -1.92
C GLY A 236 16.73 19.08 -3.12
N ALA A 237 15.53 18.58 -3.36
CA ALA A 237 14.60 19.07 -4.39
C ALA A 237 13.76 20.28 -3.94
N GLY A 238 14.04 20.87 -2.78
CA GLY A 238 13.30 22.04 -2.27
C GLY A 238 11.87 21.73 -1.81
N CYS A 239 11.54 20.47 -1.57
CA CYS A 239 10.21 20.11 -1.10
C CYS A 239 9.98 20.54 0.37
N TRP A 240 8.85 21.17 0.62
CA TRP A 240 8.26 21.18 1.94
C TRP A 240 7.78 19.76 2.29
N VAL A 241 8.04 19.33 3.51
CA VAL A 241 7.67 17.98 3.98
C VAL A 241 6.95 18.13 5.30
N GLU A 242 5.75 17.60 5.38
CA GLU A 242 4.97 17.48 6.61
C GLU A 242 4.74 16.00 6.90
N LEU A 243 5.04 15.59 8.14
CA LEU A 243 4.81 14.24 8.61
C LEU A 243 3.83 14.26 9.78
N VAL A 244 2.83 13.39 9.76
CA VAL A 244 1.80 13.29 10.79
C VAL A 244 1.72 11.84 11.26
N GLU A 245 1.68 11.64 12.59
CA GLU A 245 1.43 10.31 13.13
C GLU A 245 -0.02 9.91 12.89
N ALA A 246 -0.20 8.74 12.28
CA ALA A 246 -1.49 8.13 11.98
C ALA A 246 -1.66 6.76 12.68
N THR A 247 -0.81 6.48 13.69
CA THR A 247 -0.86 5.21 14.43
C THR A 247 -2.23 5.00 15.05
N GLY A 248 -2.91 3.94 14.61
CA GLY A 248 -4.27 3.61 15.01
C GLY A 248 -4.32 2.68 16.24
N ARG A 249 -5.53 2.14 16.48
CA ARG A 249 -5.87 1.26 17.61
C ARG A 249 -5.04 -0.03 17.70
N LEU A 250 -4.43 -0.45 16.59
CA LEU A 250 -3.57 -1.63 16.54
C LEU A 250 -2.17 -1.36 17.08
N GLY A 251 -1.79 -0.09 17.32
CA GLY A 251 -0.53 0.30 17.93
C GLY A 251 0.70 -0.06 17.09
N VAL A 252 0.55 -0.28 15.79
CA VAL A 252 1.67 -0.41 14.85
C VAL A 252 1.95 0.96 14.26
N PRO A 253 3.21 1.44 14.27
CA PRO A 253 3.54 2.78 13.77
C PRO A 253 3.05 2.98 12.33
N ALA A 254 2.27 4.04 12.14
CA ALA A 254 1.77 4.48 10.85
C ALA A 254 1.91 6.01 10.75
N TYR A 255 2.29 6.48 9.57
CA TYR A 255 2.48 7.91 9.30
C TYR A 255 1.82 8.29 7.98
N ALA A 256 1.34 9.53 7.93
CA ALA A 256 0.94 10.24 6.73
C ALA A 256 1.99 11.30 6.41
N CYS A 257 2.40 11.38 5.15
CA CYS A 257 3.32 12.40 4.67
C CYS A 257 2.62 13.25 3.60
N SER A 258 2.84 14.56 3.65
CA SER A 258 2.49 15.49 2.59
C SER A 258 3.75 16.21 2.12
N ILE A 259 3.93 16.32 0.81
CA ILE A 259 5.01 17.10 0.19
C ILE A 259 4.43 18.13 -0.76
N TRP A 260 5.15 19.24 -0.91
CA TRP A 260 4.81 20.30 -1.83
C TRP A 260 6.08 21.08 -2.23
N SER A 261 6.09 21.62 -3.45
CA SER A 261 7.15 22.52 -3.92
C SER A 261 6.60 23.51 -4.94
N PRO A 262 7.25 24.69 -5.13
CA PRO A 262 6.74 25.72 -6.06
C PRO A 262 6.72 25.30 -7.53
N ASP A 263 7.60 24.40 -7.95
CA ASP A 263 7.71 23.90 -9.32
C ASP A 263 6.56 22.94 -9.70
N LEU A 264 6.00 22.23 -8.71
CA LEU A 264 4.76 21.48 -8.82
C LEU A 264 3.85 21.84 -7.63
N PRO A 265 3.02 22.88 -7.74
CA PRO A 265 2.24 23.42 -6.62
C PRO A 265 1.01 22.56 -6.28
N ILE A 266 1.20 21.26 -6.27
CA ILE A 266 0.23 20.24 -5.91
C ILE A 266 0.72 19.55 -4.64
N VAL A 267 -0.14 19.43 -3.62
CA VAL A 267 0.19 18.62 -2.44
C VAL A 267 0.08 17.16 -2.79
N CYS A 268 1.19 16.44 -2.72
CA CYS A 268 1.25 15.00 -2.94
C CYS A 268 1.37 14.29 -1.59
N GLY A 269 0.57 13.26 -1.40
CA GLY A 269 0.49 12.50 -0.15
C GLY A 269 1.03 11.09 -0.28
N GLY A 270 1.43 10.53 0.86
CA GLY A 270 1.80 9.13 0.99
C GLY A 270 1.57 8.64 2.42
N PHE A 271 1.42 7.34 2.56
CA PHE A 271 1.23 6.67 3.82
C PHE A 271 2.30 5.60 4.03
N GLY A 272 2.55 5.22 5.26
CA GLY A 272 3.50 4.16 5.55
C GLY A 272 3.27 3.56 6.91
N CYS A 273 3.24 2.24 6.95
CA CYS A 273 3.14 1.45 8.17
C CYS A 273 4.27 0.43 8.23
N HIS A 274 4.88 0.30 9.40
CA HIS A 274 5.90 -0.70 9.68
C HIS A 274 6.10 -0.85 11.19
N LEU A 275 6.63 -2.00 11.63
CA LEU A 275 6.95 -2.20 13.05
C LEU A 275 8.07 -1.30 13.55
N ASP A 276 9.02 -0.93 12.70
CA ASP A 276 9.99 0.13 12.94
C ASP A 276 9.39 1.48 12.54
N ALA A 277 9.32 2.42 13.48
CA ALA A 277 8.72 3.73 13.31
C ALA A 277 9.47 4.61 12.29
N GLY A 278 10.80 4.53 12.26
CA GLY A 278 11.63 5.24 11.29
C GLY A 278 11.39 4.73 9.87
N LEU A 279 11.25 3.41 9.70
CA LEU A 279 10.94 2.81 8.41
C LEU A 279 9.49 3.09 7.99
N ALA A 280 8.53 3.15 8.93
CA ALA A 280 7.16 3.58 8.63
C ALA A 280 7.13 5.03 8.10
N ALA A 281 7.85 5.94 8.76
CA ALA A 281 8.01 7.33 8.29
C ALA A 281 8.69 7.40 6.91
N ALA A 282 9.74 6.59 6.69
CA ALA A 282 10.42 6.50 5.39
C ALA A 282 9.47 6.09 4.26
N ARG A 283 8.62 5.10 4.51
CA ARG A 283 7.62 4.61 3.54
C ARG A 283 6.62 5.70 3.19
N ALA A 284 6.09 6.41 4.18
CA ALA A 284 5.17 7.52 3.95
C ALA A 284 5.80 8.62 3.08
N MET A 285 7.05 9.00 3.35
CA MET A 285 7.79 9.99 2.57
C MET A 285 8.08 9.49 1.14
N ALA A 286 8.48 8.23 0.98
CA ALA A 286 8.75 7.63 -0.33
C ALA A 286 7.48 7.51 -1.18
N GLU A 287 6.35 7.14 -0.59
CA GLU A 287 5.07 7.09 -1.29
C GLU A 287 4.58 8.49 -1.69
N ALA A 288 4.82 9.53 -0.87
CA ALA A 288 4.52 10.91 -1.26
C ALA A 288 5.35 11.35 -2.49
N ALA A 289 6.64 10.98 -2.54
CA ALA A 289 7.48 11.21 -3.71
C ALA A 289 6.98 10.41 -4.94
N GLN A 290 6.58 9.16 -4.75
CA GLN A 290 6.00 8.34 -5.82
C GLN A 290 4.69 8.93 -6.34
N SER A 291 3.82 9.42 -5.46
CA SER A 291 2.57 10.08 -5.83
C SER A 291 2.82 11.35 -6.65
N ARG A 292 3.84 12.14 -6.28
CA ARG A 292 4.26 13.30 -7.06
C ARG A 292 4.73 12.90 -8.46
N LEU A 293 5.56 11.86 -8.56
CA LEU A 293 6.02 11.38 -9.85
C LEU A 293 4.88 10.79 -10.70
N ALA A 294 3.88 10.17 -10.08
CA ALA A 294 2.67 9.72 -10.77
C ALA A 294 1.92 10.89 -11.42
N VAL A 295 1.81 12.03 -10.71
CA VAL A 295 1.24 13.27 -11.24
C VAL A 295 2.10 13.81 -12.39
N VAL A 296 3.42 13.94 -12.20
CA VAL A 296 4.35 14.48 -13.21
C VAL A 296 4.37 13.64 -14.48
N SER A 297 4.38 12.31 -14.33
CA SER A 297 4.45 11.39 -15.48
C SER A 297 3.16 11.30 -16.29
N GLY A 298 2.00 11.66 -15.69
CA GLY A 298 0.69 11.51 -16.32
C GLY A 298 0.35 10.06 -16.66
N ALA A 299 1.02 9.08 -16.03
CA ALA A 299 0.90 7.67 -16.39
C ALA A 299 -0.35 6.98 -15.78
N ARG A 300 -1.05 7.64 -14.86
CA ARG A 300 -2.21 7.08 -14.15
C ARG A 300 -3.50 7.72 -14.61
N ASP A 301 -4.43 6.90 -15.07
CA ASP A 301 -5.75 7.32 -15.58
C ASP A 301 -6.73 7.71 -14.46
N ASP A 302 -6.42 7.37 -13.21
CA ASP A 302 -7.25 7.65 -12.03
C ASP A 302 -6.92 8.98 -11.33
N ILE A 303 -5.95 9.76 -11.85
CA ILE A 303 -5.65 11.12 -11.37
C ILE A 303 -6.55 12.12 -12.12
N ASP A 304 -7.47 12.76 -11.36
CA ASP A 304 -8.40 13.74 -11.92
C ASP A 304 -7.66 14.95 -12.51
N ALA A 305 -8.01 15.33 -13.74
CA ALA A 305 -7.49 16.51 -14.41
C ALA A 305 -7.71 17.82 -13.61
N ALA A 306 -8.72 17.86 -12.73
CA ALA A 306 -8.96 18.99 -11.84
C ALA A 306 -7.78 19.29 -10.92
N HIS A 307 -7.00 18.30 -10.53
CA HIS A 307 -5.81 18.50 -9.69
C HIS A 307 -4.76 19.37 -10.37
N TYR A 308 -4.66 19.31 -11.70
CA TYR A 308 -3.70 20.12 -12.46
C TYR A 308 -4.18 21.56 -12.68
N VAL A 309 -5.51 21.77 -12.70
CA VAL A 309 -6.11 23.09 -13.00
C VAL A 309 -6.23 23.96 -11.75
N THR A 310 -6.41 23.33 -10.58
CA THR A 310 -6.58 24.03 -9.29
C THR A 310 -5.26 24.29 -8.56
N ALA A 311 -4.13 23.90 -9.14
CA ALA A 311 -2.82 24.15 -8.58
C ALA A 311 -2.56 25.65 -8.44
N ASP A 312 -2.41 26.15 -7.22
CA ASP A 312 -2.05 27.53 -6.91
C ASP A 312 -0.58 27.61 -6.47
N PRO A 313 0.31 28.21 -7.30
CA PRO A 313 1.73 28.35 -6.95
C PRO A 313 1.97 29.18 -5.68
N LEU A 314 0.99 29.99 -5.27
CA LEU A 314 1.05 30.82 -4.06
C LEU A 314 0.48 30.11 -2.82
N ALA A 315 -0.23 29.01 -3.00
CA ALA A 315 -0.77 28.19 -1.91
C ALA A 315 0.35 27.38 -1.24
N ASN A 316 1.22 28.07 -0.53
CA ASN A 316 2.25 27.41 0.29
C ASN A 316 1.58 26.80 1.53
N PRO A 317 1.58 25.47 1.68
CA PRO A 317 0.98 24.81 2.84
C PRO A 317 1.73 25.11 4.15
N ASN A 318 2.90 25.72 4.10
CA ASN A 318 3.78 26.00 5.23
C ASN A 318 3.34 27.22 6.07
N VAL A 319 2.04 27.51 6.16
CA VAL A 319 1.52 28.75 6.78
C VAL A 319 1.40 28.65 8.31
N HIS A 320 1.48 27.47 8.91
CA HIS A 320 1.23 27.29 10.33
C HIS A 320 2.47 26.75 11.07
N ARG A 321 2.96 27.52 12.04
CA ARG A 321 3.92 26.99 13.02
C ARG A 321 3.23 25.96 13.89
N ARG A 322 3.68 24.70 13.83
CA ARG A 322 3.15 23.58 14.59
C ARG A 322 4.19 23.09 15.59
N THR A 323 3.71 22.60 16.72
CA THR A 323 4.58 21.89 17.67
C THR A 323 4.85 20.50 17.08
N LEU A 324 6.12 20.17 16.88
CA LEU A 324 6.55 18.88 16.37
C LEU A 324 6.94 17.95 17.52
N CYS A 325 6.51 16.70 17.43
CA CYS A 325 6.92 15.60 18.29
C CYS A 325 7.99 14.74 17.59
N PRO A 326 8.79 13.97 18.31
CA PRO A 326 9.70 13.03 17.67
C PRO A 326 8.94 11.83 17.08
N VAL A 327 9.52 11.22 16.05
CA VAL A 327 9.11 9.89 15.56
C VAL A 327 9.46 8.85 16.62
N THR A 328 8.46 8.08 17.08
CA THR A 328 8.60 7.10 18.17
C THR A 328 7.67 5.91 17.95
N GLY A 329 7.76 4.91 18.81
CA GLY A 329 6.76 3.85 18.92
C GLY A 329 7.09 2.56 18.16
N SER A 330 8.37 2.32 17.79
CA SER A 330 8.77 1.02 17.20
C SER A 330 8.32 -0.15 18.07
N VAL A 331 7.82 -1.21 17.41
CA VAL A 331 7.34 -2.43 18.05
C VAL A 331 8.43 -3.49 17.97
N ASP A 332 8.92 -3.93 19.12
CA ASP A 332 9.86 -5.05 19.19
C ASP A 332 9.10 -6.39 19.05
N VAL A 333 9.50 -7.18 18.06
CA VAL A 333 8.96 -8.52 17.80
C VAL A 333 9.95 -9.63 18.12
N GLY A 334 11.07 -9.31 18.78
CA GLY A 334 12.06 -10.27 19.24
C GLY A 334 12.92 -10.90 18.13
N GLY A 335 13.07 -10.24 16.99
CA GLY A 335 13.90 -10.69 15.87
C GLY A 335 13.30 -10.45 14.50
N HIS A 336 13.85 -11.15 13.48
CA HIS A 336 13.47 -10.97 12.07
C HIS A 336 12.75 -12.21 11.48
N ASP A 337 12.18 -13.04 12.33
CA ASP A 337 11.36 -14.17 11.88
C ASP A 337 10.02 -13.66 11.31
N VAL A 338 9.87 -13.83 10.01
CA VAL A 338 8.69 -13.37 9.26
C VAL A 338 7.42 -14.03 9.76
N GLU A 339 7.44 -15.34 10.04
CA GLU A 339 6.25 -16.06 10.52
C GLU A 339 5.88 -15.66 11.96
N ALA A 340 6.86 -15.45 12.83
CA ALA A 340 6.62 -14.92 14.17
C ALA A 340 6.01 -13.51 14.10
N THR A 341 6.48 -12.68 13.17
CA THR A 341 5.96 -11.34 12.93
C THR A 341 4.52 -11.36 12.37
N VAL A 342 4.22 -12.27 11.44
CA VAL A 342 2.85 -12.51 10.96
C VAL A 342 1.93 -12.84 12.14
N ARG A 343 2.33 -13.81 13.01
CA ARG A 343 1.55 -14.17 14.20
C ARG A 343 1.38 -13.01 15.18
N HIS A 344 2.41 -12.17 15.34
CA HIS A 344 2.34 -10.99 16.20
C HIS A 344 1.30 -9.99 15.68
N CYS A 345 1.35 -9.63 14.41
CA CYS A 345 0.38 -8.71 13.78
C CYS A 345 -1.04 -9.30 13.80
N ALA A 346 -1.19 -10.59 13.49
CA ALA A 346 -2.48 -11.29 13.54
C ALA A 346 -3.09 -11.28 14.94
N ARG A 347 -2.27 -11.47 16.00
CA ARG A 347 -2.74 -11.43 17.39
C ARG A 347 -3.23 -10.03 17.76
N ARG A 348 -2.51 -8.97 17.40
CA ARG A 348 -2.98 -7.58 17.62
C ARG A 348 -4.33 -7.30 16.97
N ILE A 349 -4.55 -7.82 15.75
CA ILE A 349 -5.84 -7.69 15.07
C ILE A 349 -6.92 -8.44 15.86
N MET A 350 -6.66 -9.68 16.26
CA MET A 350 -7.58 -10.49 17.03
C MET A 350 -7.92 -9.84 18.39
N ASP A 351 -6.92 -9.29 19.09
CA ASP A 351 -7.12 -8.62 20.39
C ASP A 351 -8.04 -7.38 20.28
N VAL A 352 -7.99 -6.68 19.15
CA VAL A 352 -8.79 -5.46 18.92
C VAL A 352 -10.17 -5.77 18.33
N THR A 353 -10.25 -6.73 17.40
CA THR A 353 -11.49 -7.01 16.66
C THR A 353 -12.30 -8.18 17.24
N GLY A 354 -11.67 -9.00 18.09
CA GLY A 354 -12.24 -10.26 18.55
C GLY A 354 -12.24 -11.36 17.47
N MET A 355 -11.68 -11.07 16.28
CA MET A 355 -11.69 -11.97 15.13
C MET A 355 -10.28 -12.28 14.66
N GLU A 356 -10.01 -13.56 14.39
CA GLU A 356 -8.75 -13.98 13.77
C GLU A 356 -8.69 -13.53 12.31
N PRO A 357 -7.64 -12.80 11.87
CA PRO A 357 -7.42 -12.55 10.46
C PRO A 357 -7.04 -13.86 9.76
N PHE A 358 -7.45 -14.01 8.51
CA PHE A 358 -7.16 -15.20 7.73
C PHE A 358 -6.67 -14.83 6.33
N VAL A 359 -5.93 -15.75 5.71
CA VAL A 359 -5.32 -15.55 4.39
C VAL A 359 -5.95 -16.50 3.35
N VAL A 360 -6.26 -15.96 2.20
CA VAL A 360 -6.55 -16.72 0.97
C VAL A 360 -5.26 -16.78 0.17
N ASP A 361 -4.79 -17.99 -0.14
CA ASP A 361 -3.63 -18.20 -1.01
C ASP A 361 -4.04 -17.92 -2.46
N MET A 362 -3.45 -16.87 -3.01
CA MET A 362 -3.67 -16.43 -4.39
C MET A 362 -2.59 -16.96 -5.35
N THR A 363 -1.64 -17.72 -4.84
CA THR A 363 -0.50 -18.21 -5.60
C THR A 363 -0.93 -19.12 -6.74
N ARG A 364 -0.56 -18.77 -7.94
CA ARG A 364 -0.76 -19.63 -9.09
C ARG A 364 0.49 -20.49 -9.33
N ALA A 365 0.31 -21.80 -9.29
CA ALA A 365 1.40 -22.78 -9.45
C ALA A 365 2.12 -22.65 -10.82
N ASP A 366 1.40 -22.25 -11.87
CA ASP A 366 1.95 -22.11 -13.22
C ASP A 366 2.91 -20.91 -13.37
N VAL A 367 2.85 -19.91 -12.48
CA VAL A 367 3.78 -18.76 -12.49
C VAL A 367 4.73 -18.72 -11.30
N GLY A 368 4.39 -19.34 -10.17
CA GLY A 368 5.29 -19.60 -9.05
C GLY A 368 5.73 -18.37 -8.25
N ILE A 369 5.02 -17.26 -8.35
CA ILE A 369 5.23 -16.08 -7.49
C ILE A 369 4.19 -16.10 -6.38
N PRO A 370 4.59 -16.15 -5.09
CA PRO A 370 3.65 -16.16 -3.98
C PRO A 370 2.81 -14.89 -3.93
N ALA A 371 1.50 -15.07 -3.76
CA ALA A 371 0.55 -13.99 -3.59
C ALA A 371 -0.47 -14.37 -2.50
N SER A 372 -0.80 -13.42 -1.65
CA SER A 372 -1.70 -13.59 -0.50
C SER A 372 -2.76 -12.51 -0.49
N LYS A 373 -4.00 -12.87 -0.16
CA LYS A 373 -5.06 -11.93 0.19
C LYS A 373 -5.43 -12.14 1.65
N VAL A 374 -5.05 -11.22 2.52
CA VAL A 374 -5.44 -11.24 3.94
C VAL A 374 -6.78 -10.53 4.11
N ILE A 375 -7.65 -11.16 4.89
CA ILE A 375 -8.97 -10.64 5.26
C ILE A 375 -9.03 -10.57 6.78
N ALA A 376 -9.40 -9.41 7.31
CA ALA A 376 -9.52 -9.14 8.73
C ALA A 376 -10.87 -8.51 9.03
N PRO A 377 -11.90 -9.32 9.37
CA PRO A 377 -13.21 -8.79 9.74
C PRO A 377 -13.09 -7.84 10.94
N GLY A 378 -13.77 -6.70 10.87
CA GLY A 378 -13.74 -5.67 11.91
C GLY A 378 -12.64 -4.62 11.76
N LEU A 379 -11.73 -4.75 10.79
CA LEU A 379 -10.89 -3.64 10.34
C LEU A 379 -11.58 -2.90 9.20
N ASP A 380 -11.32 -1.59 9.13
CA ASP A 380 -11.90 -0.72 8.11
C ASP A 380 -10.80 -0.06 7.27
N PHE A 381 -11.18 0.54 6.17
CA PHE A 381 -10.30 1.39 5.37
C PHE A 381 -11.09 2.50 4.69
N TYR A 382 -10.47 3.67 4.61
CA TYR A 382 -11.05 4.84 3.97
C TYR A 382 -10.86 4.75 2.46
N THR A 383 -11.94 4.95 1.70
CA THR A 383 -11.90 4.88 0.24
C THR A 383 -11.57 6.25 -0.36
N LEU A 384 -11.03 6.28 -1.58
CA LEU A 384 -10.78 7.54 -2.29
C LEU A 384 -12.04 8.40 -2.42
N HIS A 385 -13.20 7.77 -2.60
CA HIS A 385 -14.47 8.46 -2.67
C HIS A 385 -14.88 9.10 -1.34
N GLU A 386 -14.58 8.46 -0.21
CA GLU A 386 -14.78 9.01 1.12
C GLU A 386 -13.78 10.14 1.40
N MET A 387 -12.53 10.03 0.91
CA MET A 387 -11.51 11.08 1.04
C MET A 387 -11.85 12.36 0.27
N SER A 388 -12.51 12.25 -0.87
CA SER A 388 -12.87 13.40 -1.71
C SER A 388 -14.07 14.19 -1.19
N ARG A 389 -14.82 13.66 -0.21
CA ARG A 389 -15.91 14.39 0.44
C ARG A 389 -15.34 15.34 1.48
N ARG A 390 -15.72 16.61 1.40
CA ARG A 390 -15.40 17.58 2.45
C ARG A 390 -16.10 17.17 3.77
N PRO A 391 -15.44 17.31 4.95
CA PRO A 391 -16.10 17.11 6.24
C PRO A 391 -17.33 18.01 6.32
N GLY A 392 -18.53 17.43 6.41
CA GLY A 392 -19.81 18.15 6.49
C GLY A 392 -20.78 17.95 5.33
N GLU A 393 -20.41 17.26 4.25
CA GLU A 393 -21.33 16.83 3.20
C GLU A 393 -21.81 15.38 3.48
N HIS A 394 -22.81 15.23 4.34
CA HIS A 394 -23.54 13.98 4.59
C HIS A 394 -24.91 14.00 3.92
#